data_c880fab8edb4e54d674f9d4109a7c1da
#
_entry.id   c880fab8edb4e54d674f9d4109a7c1da
#
_cell.length_a   1.000
_cell.length_b   1.000
_cell.length_c   1.000
_cell.angle_alpha   90.00
_cell.angle_beta   90.00
_cell.angle_gamma   90.00
#
_symmetry.space_group_name_H-M   'P 1'
#
loop_
_entity.id
_entity.type
_entity.pdbx_description
1 polymer ?
#
loop_
_entity_poly.entity_id
_entity_poly.type
_entity_poly.pdbx_seq_one_letter_code
_entity_poly.pdbx_strand_id
1 'polypeptide(L)'
;MTYQIENNWKPGFDFKKSGFLRISATQVSAEKDKACHDFISLKSRPNAKITDGYLPIRYPDFEAFPLGIVREALILGINQGLLTLENYDKEELAKKLLTEIISQTPRRVEKSHEVWAIKALSGYLSAFENAKHLDQKDGIEFTELELIQAFDIDENQHVEWFSWGIFLTNQDNSVREFRFLKYSKSGLSIPNEVKLGVVLRILADGVTHSESNWSVERDPVSKINQNLKRVRIREIGCLDQSVALIVDANPNDARNWFEQKTFNVVKERVNGGLANPGTNCRGCKANIFCPTLPVKPGIIGITSYAPWPKSYSPSKLNIYRKCPRQYFLIEELGLRTLNESTSQSQQRGLLVHQWLEYAHNRNQKCQESDLIIEDNLGEVSKKLSWTNQDLEITREYLIQHIKNCSIDSNTRVVTEVEVIALDPDSDITIGTRPDILYVKNDTLFWRELKTTGNIKDIENDLFFEVYPQLPLAVKLAANNCIPKQHLEKLGSFTNIVVELELISPDRHKVISWDCDNSKVQNKAWSILAEQVDHWASDTLFAPSSNPPCNWCKVKDYCEFSNQAQVTADIDGLQIDLKTGEIIELKPAQNLKDDERVIKALGLSASIMENIQEDDEIPF
;
A
#
# COMPACT_ATOMS: atom_id res chain seq x y z
N MET A 1 25.15 15.99 11.82
CA MET A 1 25.40 15.19 13.02
C MET A 1 25.67 13.76 12.59
N THR A 2 26.84 13.23 12.87
CA THR A 2 27.18 11.83 12.63
C THR A 2 26.61 11.01 13.79
N TYR A 3 25.50 10.34 13.57
CA TYR A 3 24.93 9.42 14.54
C TYR A 3 25.76 8.15 14.59
N GLN A 4 26.36 7.83 15.73
CA GLN A 4 26.97 6.53 15.96
C GLN A 4 25.89 5.55 16.46
N ILE A 5 25.72 4.47 15.73
CA ILE A 5 24.86 3.35 16.14
C ILE A 5 25.64 2.57 17.21
N GLU A 6 25.32 2.77 18.48
CA GLU A 6 25.75 1.85 19.52
C GLU A 6 24.87 0.58 19.51
N ASN A 7 25.48 -0.45 19.37
CA ASN A 7 25.27 -1.78 18.93
C ASN A 7 24.45 -2.72 19.81
N ASN A 8 23.13 -2.64 19.83
CA ASN A 8 22.35 -3.81 20.21
C ASN A 8 21.54 -4.44 19.06
N TRP A 9 21.50 -3.81 17.90
CA TRP A 9 20.99 -4.41 16.67
C TRP A 9 22.09 -4.50 15.63
N LYS A 10 22.41 -5.73 15.21
CA LYS A 10 23.36 -6.00 14.11
C LYS A 10 22.60 -6.78 13.05
N PRO A 11 22.58 -6.32 11.78
CA PRO A 11 22.20 -7.17 10.66
C PRO A 11 23.11 -8.42 10.64
N GLY A 12 22.55 -9.57 10.28
CA GLY A 12 23.33 -10.82 10.24
C GLY A 12 23.38 -11.60 11.56
N PHE A 13 22.36 -11.50 12.37
CA PHE A 13 22.21 -12.22 13.62
C PHE A 13 22.03 -13.74 13.39
N ASP A 14 22.70 -14.59 14.18
CA ASP A 14 22.50 -16.02 14.14
C ASP A 14 21.13 -16.38 14.75
N PHE A 15 20.26 -16.95 13.93
CA PHE A 15 18.92 -17.36 14.35
C PHE A 15 18.92 -18.24 15.59
N LYS A 16 19.89 -19.14 15.71
CA LYS A 16 20.03 -20.05 16.86
C LYS A 16 20.51 -19.38 18.14
N LYS A 17 21.05 -18.17 18.05
CA LYS A 17 21.54 -17.39 19.20
C LYS A 17 20.68 -16.16 19.47
N SER A 18 19.45 -16.17 18.99
CA SER A 18 18.66 -14.96 18.93
C SER A 18 17.99 -14.51 20.23
N GLY A 19 17.99 -15.31 21.29
CA GLY A 19 17.19 -15.01 22.47
C GLY A 19 15.71 -14.99 22.12
N PHE A 20 15.01 -13.87 22.39
CA PHE A 20 13.57 -13.73 22.13
C PHE A 20 13.24 -13.25 20.71
N LEU A 21 12.48 -14.06 19.99
CA LEU A 21 11.93 -13.74 18.67
C LEU A 21 10.41 -13.92 18.64
N ARG A 22 9.71 -13.00 18.00
CA ARG A 22 8.27 -13.11 17.72
C ARG A 22 8.03 -12.93 16.21
N ILE A 23 7.70 -14.02 15.54
CA ILE A 23 7.65 -14.15 14.09
C ILE A 23 6.21 -14.19 13.60
N SER A 24 5.79 -13.16 12.87
CA SER A 24 4.47 -13.09 12.25
C SER A 24 4.46 -13.70 10.86
N ALA A 25 3.46 -14.54 10.57
CA ALA A 25 3.22 -15.08 9.22
C ALA A 25 3.16 -14.01 8.15
N THR A 26 2.50 -12.87 8.41
CA THR A 26 2.39 -11.77 7.47
C THR A 26 3.71 -11.03 7.27
N GLN A 27 4.46 -10.79 8.35
CA GLN A 27 5.71 -10.06 8.30
C GLN A 27 6.77 -10.78 7.46
N VAL A 28 6.87 -12.10 7.59
CA VAL A 28 7.87 -12.88 6.86
C VAL A 28 7.44 -13.28 5.45
N SER A 29 6.24 -12.91 5.01
CA SER A 29 5.66 -13.31 3.73
C SER A 29 5.87 -12.30 2.59
N ALA A 30 6.67 -11.26 2.77
CA ALA A 30 6.96 -10.30 1.69
C ALA A 30 7.46 -11.02 0.44
N GLU A 31 7.16 -10.48 -0.75
CA GLU A 31 7.70 -10.99 -2.01
C GLU A 31 9.24 -10.96 -1.97
N LYS A 32 9.88 -11.97 -2.59
CA LYS A 32 11.33 -12.17 -2.50
C LYS A 32 12.11 -10.89 -2.85
N ASP A 33 11.74 -10.26 -3.95
CA ASP A 33 12.47 -9.10 -4.49
C ASP A 33 12.13 -7.78 -3.77
N LYS A 34 11.07 -7.77 -2.94
CA LYS A 34 10.63 -6.61 -2.16
C LYS A 34 10.91 -6.76 -0.66
N ALA A 35 11.37 -7.91 -0.22
CA ALA A 35 11.64 -8.17 1.19
C ALA A 35 12.85 -7.38 1.69
N CYS A 36 12.66 -6.55 2.71
CA CYS A 36 13.75 -5.97 3.49
C CYS A 36 14.02 -6.87 4.69
N HIS A 37 15.09 -7.67 4.64
CA HIS A 37 15.44 -8.62 5.70
C HIS A 37 15.78 -7.88 7.00
N ASP A 38 16.42 -6.72 6.91
CA ASP A 38 16.78 -5.91 8.08
C ASP A 38 15.52 -5.40 8.81
N PHE A 39 14.49 -4.97 8.07
CA PHE A 39 13.20 -4.59 8.66
C PHE A 39 12.51 -5.80 9.33
N ILE A 40 12.49 -6.96 8.65
CA ILE A 40 11.91 -8.20 9.19
C ILE A 40 12.65 -8.63 10.44
N SER A 41 13.98 -8.63 10.40
CA SER A 41 14.86 -8.96 11.52
C SER A 41 14.58 -8.08 12.73
N LEU A 42 14.55 -6.76 12.53
CA LEU A 42 14.28 -5.79 13.60
C LEU A 42 12.89 -5.96 14.19
N LYS A 43 11.88 -6.14 13.34
CA LYS A 43 10.49 -6.30 13.78
C LYS A 43 10.22 -7.62 14.48
N SER A 44 10.99 -8.66 14.18
CA SER A 44 10.92 -9.96 14.85
C SER A 44 11.57 -9.95 16.24
N ARG A 45 12.22 -8.87 16.64
CA ARG A 45 12.87 -8.71 17.95
C ARG A 45 12.19 -7.60 18.75
N PRO A 46 11.13 -7.92 19.51
CA PRO A 46 10.37 -6.91 20.27
C PRO A 46 11.23 -6.08 21.22
N ASN A 47 12.26 -6.71 21.80
CA ASN A 47 13.18 -6.10 22.76
C ASN A 47 14.42 -5.45 22.13
N ALA A 48 14.52 -5.38 20.80
CA ALA A 48 15.62 -4.70 20.15
C ALA A 48 15.60 -3.21 20.51
N LYS A 49 16.68 -2.76 21.16
CA LYS A 49 16.89 -1.35 21.48
C LYS A 49 17.65 -0.71 20.32
N ILE A 50 17.17 0.42 19.87
CA ILE A 50 17.87 1.32 18.98
C ILE A 50 18.32 2.48 19.85
N THR A 51 19.62 2.80 19.77
CA THR A 51 20.26 3.77 20.65
C THR A 51 19.90 5.24 20.39
N ASP A 52 20.45 6.11 21.20
CA ASP A 52 20.16 7.55 21.26
C ASP A 52 20.10 8.25 19.88
N GLY A 53 19.05 9.01 19.67
CA GLY A 53 18.73 9.68 18.39
C GLY A 53 17.55 9.04 17.63
N TYR A 54 16.99 7.97 18.14
CA TYR A 54 15.77 7.36 17.60
C TYR A 54 14.57 8.28 17.82
N LEU A 55 13.89 8.62 16.74
CA LEU A 55 12.57 9.25 16.82
C LEU A 55 11.54 8.17 17.17
N PRO A 56 10.81 8.29 18.30
CA PRO A 56 9.79 7.31 18.63
C PRO A 56 8.75 7.27 17.51
N ILE A 57 8.35 6.06 17.09
CA ILE A 57 7.27 5.94 16.11
C ILE A 57 6.01 6.57 16.73
N ARG A 58 5.54 7.65 16.10
CA ARG A 58 4.29 8.28 16.44
C ARG A 58 3.17 7.54 15.71
N TYR A 59 2.08 7.35 16.39
CA TYR A 59 0.89 6.72 15.80
C TYR A 59 -0.20 7.78 15.69
N PRO A 60 -1.07 7.70 14.68
CA PRO A 60 -2.25 8.55 14.62
C PRO A 60 -3.16 8.28 15.83
N ASP A 61 -3.96 9.26 16.19
CA ASP A 61 -4.96 9.18 17.26
C ASP A 61 -6.20 8.36 16.86
N PHE A 62 -6.33 8.02 15.59
CA PHE A 62 -7.41 7.20 15.03
C PHE A 62 -6.97 5.76 14.75
N GLU A 63 -7.95 4.86 14.68
CA GLU A 63 -7.72 3.46 14.31
C GLU A 63 -7.55 3.33 12.78
N ALA A 64 -6.36 2.91 12.36
CA ALA A 64 -5.96 2.84 10.95
C ALA A 64 -5.98 1.42 10.36
N PHE A 65 -6.44 0.41 11.12
CA PHE A 65 -6.48 -0.96 10.64
C PHE A 65 -7.92 -1.49 10.53
N PRO A 66 -8.59 -1.32 9.37
CA PRO A 66 -10.02 -1.58 9.23
C PRO A 66 -10.45 -3.00 9.60
N LEU A 67 -9.72 -4.02 9.15
CA LEU A 67 -10.02 -5.41 9.50
C LEU A 67 -9.74 -5.74 10.97
N GLY A 68 -9.00 -4.89 11.69
CA GLY A 68 -8.72 -5.07 13.11
C GLY A 68 -9.98 -5.10 13.95
N ILE A 69 -10.79 -4.03 13.87
CA ILE A 69 -12.06 -3.94 14.62
C ILE A 69 -13.07 -5.00 14.18
N VAL A 70 -13.06 -5.39 12.89
CA VAL A 70 -13.90 -6.49 12.38
C VAL A 70 -13.51 -7.82 13.05
N ARG A 71 -12.21 -8.11 13.14
CA ARG A 71 -11.71 -9.32 13.80
C ARG A 71 -12.08 -9.35 15.29
N GLU A 72 -11.85 -8.25 16.01
CA GLU A 72 -12.18 -8.18 17.44
C GLU A 72 -13.69 -8.36 17.66
N ALA A 73 -14.54 -7.79 16.82
CA ALA A 73 -15.98 -7.98 16.87
C ALA A 73 -16.39 -9.43 16.58
N LEU A 74 -15.70 -10.12 15.67
CA LEU A 74 -15.91 -11.54 15.41
C LEU A 74 -15.53 -12.40 16.61
N ILE A 75 -14.39 -12.14 17.23
CA ILE A 75 -13.95 -12.86 18.45
C ILE A 75 -14.97 -12.65 19.56
N LEU A 76 -15.41 -11.42 19.78
CA LEU A 76 -16.46 -11.13 20.75
C LEU A 76 -17.75 -11.92 20.46
N GLY A 77 -18.21 -11.91 19.20
CA GLY A 77 -19.40 -12.66 18.80
C GLY A 77 -19.26 -14.17 19.01
N ILE A 78 -18.11 -14.74 18.69
CA ILE A 78 -17.82 -16.17 18.91
C ILE A 78 -17.87 -16.48 20.41
N ASN A 79 -17.26 -15.66 21.24
CA ASN A 79 -17.30 -15.81 22.71
C ASN A 79 -18.71 -15.65 23.29
N GLN A 80 -19.57 -14.88 22.62
CA GLN A 80 -20.99 -14.72 22.96
C GLN A 80 -21.91 -15.80 22.33
N GLY A 81 -21.35 -16.83 21.67
CA GLY A 81 -22.10 -17.95 21.11
C GLY A 81 -22.50 -17.80 19.63
N LEU A 82 -21.86 -16.94 18.85
CA LEU A 82 -22.13 -16.76 17.42
C LEU A 82 -22.13 -18.08 16.63
N LEU A 83 -21.27 -19.05 17.00
CA LEU A 83 -21.15 -20.34 16.32
C LEU A 83 -22.47 -21.16 16.36
N THR A 84 -23.29 -20.95 17.39
CA THR A 84 -24.55 -21.66 17.62
C THR A 84 -25.78 -20.86 17.23
N LEU A 85 -25.62 -19.59 16.84
CA LEU A 85 -26.76 -18.76 16.45
C LEU A 85 -27.37 -19.24 15.12
N GLU A 86 -28.70 -19.17 15.04
CA GLU A 86 -29.48 -19.45 13.86
C GLU A 86 -30.45 -18.28 13.59
N ASN A 87 -30.71 -17.99 12.30
CA ASN A 87 -31.73 -17.02 11.84
C ASN A 87 -31.63 -15.62 12.48
N TYR A 88 -30.46 -15.02 12.47
CA TYR A 88 -30.24 -13.67 12.97
C TYR A 88 -30.07 -12.63 11.84
N ASP A 89 -30.43 -11.38 12.12
CA ASP A 89 -30.13 -10.26 11.25
C ASP A 89 -28.64 -9.92 11.35
N LYS A 90 -27.91 -10.10 10.24
CA LYS A 90 -26.46 -9.96 10.17
C LYS A 90 -26.01 -8.52 10.35
N GLU A 91 -26.77 -7.57 9.83
CA GLU A 91 -26.43 -6.15 9.94
C GLU A 91 -26.68 -5.64 11.36
N GLU A 92 -27.79 -6.04 11.97
CA GLU A 92 -28.09 -5.68 13.36
C GLU A 92 -27.06 -6.29 14.32
N LEU A 93 -26.72 -7.57 14.15
CA LEU A 93 -25.66 -8.22 14.95
C LEU A 93 -24.31 -7.54 14.74
N ALA A 94 -23.94 -7.20 13.50
CA ALA A 94 -22.70 -6.49 13.20
C ALA A 94 -22.65 -5.12 13.90
N LYS A 95 -23.74 -4.34 13.85
CA LYS A 95 -23.83 -3.06 14.55
C LYS A 95 -23.67 -3.23 16.06
N LYS A 96 -24.32 -4.21 16.66
CA LYS A 96 -24.23 -4.48 18.09
C LYS A 96 -22.80 -4.80 18.51
N LEU A 97 -22.15 -5.77 17.86
CA LEU A 97 -20.80 -6.21 18.19
C LEU A 97 -19.78 -5.08 17.99
N LEU A 98 -19.88 -4.34 16.89
CA LEU A 98 -18.98 -3.24 16.61
C LEU A 98 -19.16 -2.08 17.60
N THR A 99 -20.37 -1.75 18.03
CA THR A 99 -20.60 -0.72 19.04
C THR A 99 -19.86 -1.08 20.35
N GLU A 100 -19.92 -2.32 20.75
CA GLU A 100 -19.22 -2.80 21.96
C GLU A 100 -17.69 -2.69 21.80
N ILE A 101 -17.12 -3.17 20.67
CA ILE A 101 -15.68 -3.08 20.40
C ILE A 101 -15.21 -1.63 20.28
N ILE A 102 -15.94 -0.78 19.56
CA ILE A 102 -15.57 0.63 19.38
C ILE A 102 -15.53 1.35 20.73
N SER A 103 -16.47 1.05 21.64
CA SER A 103 -16.47 1.65 22.99
C SER A 103 -15.24 1.28 23.84
N GLN A 104 -14.58 0.16 23.52
CA GLN A 104 -13.39 -0.35 24.22
C GLN A 104 -12.08 0.01 23.49
N THR A 105 -12.16 0.48 22.25
CA THR A 105 -10.98 0.81 21.44
C THR A 105 -10.32 2.09 21.96
N PRO A 106 -9.01 2.09 22.25
CA PRO A 106 -8.33 3.25 22.85
C PRO A 106 -8.13 4.42 21.88
N ARG A 107 -8.27 4.18 20.58
CA ARG A 107 -8.15 5.17 19.52
C ARG A 107 -9.51 5.55 18.97
N ARG A 108 -9.63 6.76 18.47
CA ARG A 108 -10.82 7.23 17.81
C ARG A 108 -11.13 6.38 16.56
N VAL A 109 -12.33 5.87 16.47
CA VAL A 109 -12.83 5.21 15.26
C VAL A 109 -13.65 6.22 14.47
N GLU A 110 -13.23 6.50 13.25
CA GLU A 110 -13.91 7.43 12.36
C GLU A 110 -15.28 6.89 11.92
N LYS A 111 -16.25 7.77 11.72
CA LYS A 111 -17.61 7.37 11.32
C LYS A 111 -17.63 6.58 10.00
N SER A 112 -16.83 7.00 9.02
CA SER A 112 -16.66 6.27 7.76
C SER A 112 -16.07 4.87 7.97
N HIS A 113 -15.16 4.71 8.94
CA HIS A 113 -14.59 3.41 9.31
C HIS A 113 -15.66 2.50 9.96
N GLU A 114 -16.48 3.07 10.85
CA GLU A 114 -17.62 2.34 11.46
C GLU A 114 -18.59 1.82 10.39
N VAL A 115 -19.04 2.69 9.46
CA VAL A 115 -19.93 2.30 8.35
C VAL A 115 -19.33 1.20 7.50
N TRP A 116 -18.04 1.33 7.17
CA TRP A 116 -17.31 0.30 6.43
C TRP A 116 -17.24 -1.02 7.20
N ALA A 117 -16.91 -0.97 8.49
CA ALA A 117 -16.76 -2.15 9.34
C ALA A 117 -18.11 -2.90 9.51
N ILE A 118 -19.24 -2.20 9.64
CA ILE A 118 -20.57 -2.82 9.67
C ILE A 118 -20.80 -3.64 8.39
N LYS A 119 -20.51 -3.07 7.22
CA LYS A 119 -20.65 -3.78 5.96
C LYS A 119 -19.71 -4.98 5.84
N ALA A 120 -18.45 -4.80 6.24
CA ALA A 120 -17.45 -5.87 6.20
C ALA A 120 -17.78 -7.01 7.16
N LEU A 121 -18.23 -6.70 8.39
CA LEU A 121 -18.64 -7.70 9.36
C LEU A 121 -19.91 -8.42 8.94
N SER A 122 -20.93 -7.70 8.46
CA SER A 122 -22.16 -8.31 7.93
C SER A 122 -21.87 -9.25 6.76
N GLY A 123 -20.96 -8.86 5.85
CA GLY A 123 -20.50 -9.72 4.76
C GLY A 123 -19.73 -10.95 5.24
N TYR A 124 -18.87 -10.81 6.25
CA TYR A 124 -18.21 -11.95 6.88
C TYR A 124 -19.22 -12.91 7.51
N LEU A 125 -20.24 -12.40 8.23
CA LEU A 125 -21.27 -13.24 8.85
C LEU A 125 -22.03 -14.06 7.79
N SER A 126 -22.28 -13.48 6.63
CA SER A 126 -22.88 -14.21 5.50
C SER A 126 -21.93 -15.30 4.95
N ALA A 127 -20.67 -14.96 4.77
CA ALA A 127 -19.65 -15.92 4.35
C ALA A 127 -19.42 -17.03 5.39
N PHE A 128 -19.56 -16.68 6.66
CA PHE A 128 -19.43 -17.63 7.78
C PHE A 128 -20.54 -18.70 7.72
N GLU A 129 -21.79 -18.32 7.48
CA GLU A 129 -22.89 -19.28 7.30
C GLU A 129 -22.65 -20.18 6.09
N ASN A 130 -22.19 -19.62 4.97
CA ASN A 130 -21.83 -20.42 3.80
C ASN A 130 -20.72 -21.43 4.12
N ALA A 131 -19.69 -21.01 4.87
CA ALA A 131 -18.63 -21.89 5.32
C ALA A 131 -19.16 -22.98 6.27
N LYS A 132 -20.04 -22.63 7.22
CA LYS A 132 -20.70 -23.57 8.15
C LYS A 132 -21.46 -24.67 7.40
N HIS A 133 -22.22 -24.31 6.36
CA HIS A 133 -22.93 -25.29 5.53
C HIS A 133 -21.98 -26.24 4.79
N LEU A 134 -20.84 -25.75 4.30
CA LEU A 134 -19.80 -26.59 3.68
C LEU A 134 -19.16 -27.54 4.70
N ASP A 135 -18.87 -27.03 5.89
CA ASP A 135 -18.24 -27.80 6.96
C ASP A 135 -19.18 -28.90 7.49
N GLN A 136 -20.49 -28.63 7.60
CA GLN A 136 -21.51 -29.63 8.00
C GLN A 136 -21.58 -30.79 7.00
N LYS A 137 -21.44 -30.51 5.68
CA LYS A 137 -21.38 -31.57 4.65
C LYS A 137 -20.18 -32.49 4.85
N ASP A 138 -19.08 -31.94 5.37
CA ASP A 138 -17.85 -32.68 5.71
C ASP A 138 -17.93 -33.32 7.15
N GLY A 139 -19.04 -33.16 7.83
CA GLY A 139 -19.22 -33.64 9.21
C GLY A 139 -18.40 -32.85 10.25
N ILE A 140 -18.05 -31.61 9.94
CA ILE A 140 -17.25 -30.75 10.82
C ILE A 140 -18.17 -29.71 11.44
N GLU A 141 -18.12 -29.59 12.77
CA GLU A 141 -18.78 -28.53 13.52
C GLU A 141 -17.75 -27.84 14.41
N PHE A 142 -17.52 -26.56 14.18
CA PHE A 142 -16.61 -25.75 15.00
C PHE A 142 -17.35 -25.23 16.24
N THR A 143 -16.74 -25.36 17.40
CA THR A 143 -17.34 -25.00 18.68
C THR A 143 -16.61 -23.92 19.43
N GLU A 144 -15.31 -23.74 19.19
CA GLU A 144 -14.49 -22.86 20.00
C GLU A 144 -13.45 -22.13 19.16
N LEU A 145 -13.12 -20.93 19.61
CA LEU A 145 -11.99 -20.13 19.13
C LEU A 145 -10.90 -20.14 20.19
N GLU A 146 -9.78 -20.71 19.86
CA GLU A 146 -8.56 -20.58 20.66
C GLU A 146 -7.57 -19.65 19.97
N LEU A 147 -6.96 -18.75 20.73
CA LEU A 147 -5.76 -18.04 20.30
C LEU A 147 -4.56 -18.93 20.59
N ILE A 148 -3.96 -19.45 19.52
CA ILE A 148 -2.81 -20.37 19.63
C ILE A 148 -1.57 -19.79 18.96
N GLN A 149 -0.42 -20.17 19.48
CA GLN A 149 0.90 -19.89 18.92
C GLN A 149 1.73 -21.16 18.91
N ALA A 150 2.68 -21.29 18.00
CA ALA A 150 3.69 -22.31 18.07
C ALA A 150 4.96 -21.74 18.72
N PHE A 151 5.70 -22.59 19.39
CA PHE A 151 6.89 -22.22 20.14
C PHE A 151 8.06 -23.14 19.79
N ASP A 152 9.25 -22.57 19.71
CA ASP A 152 10.51 -23.28 19.72
C ASP A 152 11.35 -22.67 20.85
N ILE A 153 11.46 -23.39 21.98
CA ILE A 153 12.12 -22.91 23.19
C ILE A 153 13.23 -23.90 23.55
N ASP A 154 14.43 -23.37 23.70
CA ASP A 154 15.58 -24.09 24.28
C ASP A 154 16.35 -23.18 25.27
N GLU A 155 17.51 -23.62 25.73
CA GLU A 155 18.33 -22.86 26.70
C GLU A 155 18.81 -21.49 26.19
N ASN A 156 18.85 -21.28 24.86
CA ASN A 156 19.46 -20.12 24.23
C ASN A 156 18.45 -19.27 23.44
N GLN A 157 17.25 -19.80 23.17
CA GLN A 157 16.29 -19.11 22.33
C GLN A 157 14.85 -19.35 22.78
N HIS A 158 14.03 -18.31 22.57
CA HIS A 158 12.59 -18.36 22.73
C HIS A 158 11.96 -17.78 21.44
N VAL A 159 11.40 -18.64 20.60
CA VAL A 159 10.78 -18.25 19.34
C VAL A 159 9.27 -18.48 19.40
N GLU A 160 8.50 -17.41 19.19
CA GLU A 160 7.04 -17.43 19.09
C GLU A 160 6.62 -17.27 17.63
N TRP A 161 5.82 -18.22 17.13
CA TRP A 161 5.23 -18.18 15.80
C TRP A 161 3.77 -17.81 15.92
N PHE A 162 3.34 -16.72 15.29
CA PHE A 162 1.96 -16.28 15.37
C PHE A 162 1.41 -15.81 14.01
N SER A 163 0.09 -15.77 13.91
CA SER A 163 -0.62 -15.23 12.76
C SER A 163 -1.85 -14.44 13.19
N TRP A 164 -2.15 -13.41 12.41
CA TRP A 164 -3.34 -12.60 12.60
C TRP A 164 -4.49 -13.15 11.75
N GLY A 165 -5.59 -13.52 12.39
CA GLY A 165 -6.77 -14.12 11.78
C GLY A 165 -7.66 -14.78 12.83
N ILE A 166 -8.52 -15.69 12.41
CA ILE A 166 -9.45 -16.43 13.28
C ILE A 166 -9.02 -17.90 13.34
N PHE A 167 -8.82 -18.42 14.54
CA PHE A 167 -8.59 -19.84 14.78
C PHE A 167 -9.87 -20.51 15.25
N LEU A 168 -10.18 -21.68 14.74
CA LEU A 168 -11.34 -22.50 15.11
C LEU A 168 -10.88 -23.93 15.38
N THR A 169 -11.56 -24.61 16.30
CA THR A 169 -11.40 -26.04 16.54
C THR A 169 -12.75 -26.70 16.67
N ASN A 170 -12.86 -28.00 16.36
CA ASN A 170 -14.07 -28.73 16.59
C ASN A 170 -14.09 -29.36 18.02
N GLN A 171 -15.24 -29.89 18.43
CA GLN A 171 -15.48 -30.31 19.79
C GLN A 171 -14.49 -31.37 20.30
N ASP A 172 -14.07 -32.32 19.47
CA ASP A 172 -13.10 -33.37 19.85
C ASP A 172 -11.64 -32.95 19.60
N ASN A 173 -11.40 -31.70 19.19
CA ASN A 173 -10.08 -31.16 18.86
C ASN A 173 -9.35 -31.94 17.76
N SER A 174 -10.06 -32.66 16.89
CA SER A 174 -9.46 -33.41 15.78
C SER A 174 -9.22 -32.56 14.53
N VAL A 175 -9.88 -31.42 14.43
CA VAL A 175 -9.78 -30.49 13.30
C VAL A 175 -9.46 -29.08 13.81
N ARG A 176 -8.46 -28.42 13.22
CA ARG A 176 -8.19 -27.01 13.42
C ARG A 176 -8.28 -26.27 12.10
N GLU A 177 -8.92 -25.11 12.10
CA GLU A 177 -9.01 -24.23 10.93
C GLU A 177 -8.50 -22.84 11.28
N PHE A 178 -7.72 -22.27 10.36
CA PHE A 178 -7.36 -20.85 10.38
C PHE A 178 -8.06 -20.13 9.25
N ARG A 179 -8.66 -18.97 9.54
CA ARG A 179 -9.33 -18.12 8.56
C ARG A 179 -8.57 -16.80 8.39
N PHE A 180 -8.06 -16.59 7.18
CA PHE A 180 -7.60 -15.27 6.77
C PHE A 180 -8.79 -14.39 6.46
N LEU A 181 -8.83 -13.20 7.08
CA LEU A 181 -9.76 -12.16 6.67
C LEU A 181 -9.16 -11.38 5.51
N LYS A 182 -9.89 -11.33 4.40
CA LYS A 182 -9.56 -10.52 3.22
C LYS A 182 -10.64 -9.47 3.00
N TYR A 183 -10.31 -8.41 2.28
CA TYR A 183 -11.31 -7.45 1.85
C TYR A 183 -12.30 -8.12 0.88
N SER A 184 -11.80 -8.84 -0.13
CA SER A 184 -12.60 -9.50 -1.16
C SER A 184 -11.78 -10.55 -1.93
N LYS A 185 -12.43 -11.24 -2.87
CA LYS A 185 -11.81 -12.14 -3.87
C LYS A 185 -10.98 -13.26 -3.24
N SER A 186 -11.58 -13.99 -2.31
CA SER A 186 -10.97 -15.19 -1.71
C SER A 186 -10.68 -16.24 -2.78
N GLY A 187 -9.49 -16.86 -2.71
CA GLY A 187 -9.09 -17.95 -3.61
C GLY A 187 -8.63 -17.52 -5.01
N LEU A 188 -8.69 -16.23 -5.37
CA LEU A 188 -8.26 -15.76 -6.70
C LEU A 188 -6.74 -15.56 -6.83
N SER A 189 -6.03 -15.45 -5.73
CA SER A 189 -4.56 -15.35 -5.72
C SER A 189 -3.98 -16.56 -5.01
N ILE A 190 -2.88 -17.09 -5.53
CA ILE A 190 -2.12 -18.13 -4.84
C ILE A 190 -1.54 -17.49 -3.58
N PRO A 191 -1.90 -17.98 -2.38
CA PRO A 191 -1.35 -17.43 -1.16
C PRO A 191 0.16 -17.65 -1.11
N ASN A 192 0.87 -16.72 -0.48
CA ASN A 192 2.32 -16.83 -0.31
C ASN A 192 2.68 -18.09 0.49
N GLU A 193 3.51 -18.98 -0.09
CA GLU A 193 3.89 -20.26 0.49
C GLU A 193 4.52 -20.13 1.89
N VAL A 194 5.30 -19.07 2.13
CA VAL A 194 5.92 -18.79 3.43
C VAL A 194 4.85 -18.45 4.48
N LYS A 195 3.86 -17.63 4.10
CA LYS A 195 2.74 -17.28 4.98
C LYS A 195 1.94 -18.52 5.37
N LEU A 196 1.63 -19.35 4.37
CA LEU A 196 0.91 -20.62 4.60
C LEU A 196 1.69 -21.53 5.51
N GLY A 197 3.00 -21.69 5.29
CA GLY A 197 3.83 -22.59 6.10
C GLY A 197 3.90 -22.19 7.58
N VAL A 198 4.00 -20.89 7.89
CA VAL A 198 3.95 -20.43 9.29
C VAL A 198 2.59 -20.74 9.92
N VAL A 199 1.48 -20.51 9.20
CA VAL A 199 0.14 -20.83 9.70
C VAL A 199 -0.04 -22.34 9.89
N LEU A 200 0.46 -23.14 8.97
CA LEU A 200 0.43 -24.61 9.08
C LEU A 200 1.21 -25.11 10.30
N ARG A 201 2.38 -24.50 10.59
CA ARG A 201 3.14 -24.78 11.81
C ARG A 201 2.31 -24.50 13.08
N ILE A 202 1.64 -23.32 13.09
CA ILE A 202 0.79 -22.93 14.23
C ILE A 202 -0.39 -23.90 14.38
N LEU A 203 -1.05 -24.27 13.29
CA LEU A 203 -2.18 -25.21 13.36
C LEU A 203 -1.77 -26.59 13.85
N ALA A 204 -0.61 -27.10 13.39
CA ALA A 204 -0.14 -28.44 13.75
C ALA A 204 0.38 -28.53 15.19
N ASP A 205 1.15 -27.54 15.65
CA ASP A 205 1.89 -27.60 16.91
C ASP A 205 1.56 -26.45 17.87
N GLY A 206 0.61 -25.60 17.51
CA GLY A 206 0.22 -24.48 18.34
C GLY A 206 -0.44 -24.89 19.63
N VAL A 207 -0.17 -24.12 20.67
CA VAL A 207 -0.68 -24.27 22.04
C VAL A 207 -1.20 -22.92 22.51
N THR A 208 -2.09 -22.93 23.49
CA THR A 208 -2.49 -21.73 24.22
C THR A 208 -1.31 -21.18 25.02
N HIS A 209 -1.29 -19.88 25.21
CA HIS A 209 -0.17 -19.18 25.85
C HIS A 209 -0.64 -18.22 26.93
N SER A 210 0.28 -17.82 27.80
CA SER A 210 0.04 -16.78 28.79
C SER A 210 -0.22 -15.45 28.11
N GLU A 211 -1.11 -14.63 28.66
CA GLU A 211 -1.27 -13.25 28.24
C GLU A 211 -0.03 -12.43 28.61
N SER A 212 0.43 -11.59 27.70
CA SER A 212 1.54 -10.69 27.95
C SER A 212 1.53 -9.52 26.97
N ASN A 213 2.25 -8.46 27.33
CA ASN A 213 2.53 -7.36 26.41
C ASN A 213 3.39 -7.82 25.22
N TRP A 214 3.40 -7.03 24.14
CA TRP A 214 4.14 -7.35 22.92
C TRP A 214 5.64 -7.61 23.16
N SER A 215 6.25 -6.89 24.09
CA SER A 215 7.68 -6.96 24.41
C SER A 215 8.05 -8.03 25.44
N VAL A 216 7.08 -8.78 25.97
CA VAL A 216 7.30 -9.81 27.00
C VAL A 216 7.11 -11.18 26.36
N GLU A 217 8.01 -12.11 26.69
CA GLU A 217 7.92 -13.51 26.28
C GLU A 217 6.64 -14.14 26.83
N ARG A 218 6.01 -14.96 25.99
CA ARG A 218 4.81 -15.73 26.35
C ARG A 218 5.21 -17.18 26.60
N ASP A 219 4.65 -17.73 27.63
CA ASP A 219 4.87 -19.14 27.94
C ASP A 219 3.71 -20.01 27.41
N PRO A 220 4.01 -21.20 26.87
CA PRO A 220 2.99 -22.16 26.52
C PRO A 220 2.31 -22.68 27.79
N VAL A 221 0.97 -22.60 27.85
CA VAL A 221 0.18 -23.07 29.03
C VAL A 221 -0.55 -24.38 28.77
N SER A 222 -0.67 -24.79 27.52
CA SER A 222 -1.22 -26.09 27.15
C SER A 222 -0.20 -26.97 26.43
N LYS A 223 -0.52 -28.26 26.32
CA LYS A 223 0.29 -29.22 25.55
C LYS A 223 -0.14 -29.24 24.08
N ILE A 224 0.78 -29.67 23.22
CA ILE A 224 0.47 -29.90 21.79
C ILE A 224 -0.67 -30.92 21.70
N ASN A 225 -1.64 -30.61 20.86
CA ASN A 225 -2.82 -31.47 20.66
C ASN A 225 -2.44 -32.77 19.92
N GLN A 226 -2.50 -33.90 20.61
CA GLN A 226 -2.20 -35.21 20.03
C GLN A 226 -3.38 -35.82 19.27
N ASN A 227 -4.60 -35.33 19.48
CA ASN A 227 -5.80 -35.82 18.80
C ASN A 227 -6.00 -35.19 17.41
N LEU A 228 -5.18 -34.22 17.04
CA LEU A 228 -5.31 -33.49 15.80
C LEU A 228 -5.07 -34.41 14.60
N LYS A 229 -6.06 -34.48 13.71
CA LYS A 229 -6.04 -35.30 12.49
C LYS A 229 -6.02 -34.46 11.22
N ARG A 230 -6.54 -33.22 11.27
CA ARG A 230 -6.75 -32.37 10.10
C ARG A 230 -6.49 -30.92 10.44
N VAL A 231 -5.79 -30.22 9.55
CA VAL A 231 -5.55 -28.78 9.60
C VAL A 231 -6.03 -28.13 8.32
N ARG A 232 -6.72 -27.00 8.43
CA ARG A 232 -7.34 -26.32 7.29
C ARG A 232 -6.99 -24.83 7.31
N ILE A 233 -6.81 -24.26 6.12
CA ILE A 233 -6.67 -22.82 5.95
C ILE A 233 -7.74 -22.36 4.95
N ARG A 234 -8.51 -21.37 5.35
CA ARG A 234 -9.58 -20.77 4.56
C ARG A 234 -9.35 -19.28 4.40
N GLU A 235 -9.70 -18.74 3.27
CA GLU A 235 -9.84 -17.29 3.06
C GLU A 235 -11.30 -16.90 3.06
N ILE A 236 -11.60 -15.76 3.70
CA ILE A 236 -12.94 -15.17 3.78
C ILE A 236 -12.88 -13.73 3.27
N GLY A 237 -13.63 -13.42 2.22
CA GLY A 237 -13.82 -12.06 1.71
C GLY A 237 -14.92 -11.33 2.48
N CYS A 238 -14.55 -10.33 3.27
CA CYS A 238 -15.48 -9.61 4.14
C CYS A 238 -16.49 -8.76 3.37
N LEU A 239 -16.12 -8.20 2.21
CA LEU A 239 -17.00 -7.32 1.45
C LEU A 239 -17.83 -8.07 0.41
N ASP A 240 -17.29 -9.11 -0.22
CA ASP A 240 -17.91 -9.85 -1.32
C ASP A 240 -18.44 -11.24 -0.91
N GLN A 241 -18.33 -11.58 0.38
CA GLN A 241 -18.80 -12.83 0.97
C GLN A 241 -18.15 -14.09 0.34
N SER A 242 -17.04 -13.92 -0.36
CA SER A 242 -16.33 -15.04 -0.97
C SER A 242 -15.68 -15.95 0.07
N VAL A 243 -15.69 -17.26 -0.19
CA VAL A 243 -15.14 -18.29 0.69
C VAL A 243 -14.29 -19.22 -0.15
N ALA A 244 -13.04 -19.46 0.27
CA ALA A 244 -12.16 -20.40 -0.40
C ALA A 244 -11.39 -21.27 0.61
N LEU A 245 -11.44 -22.59 0.45
CA LEU A 245 -10.57 -23.51 1.14
C LEU A 245 -9.24 -23.56 0.41
N ILE A 246 -8.16 -23.12 1.06
CA ILE A 246 -6.83 -22.96 0.47
C ILE A 246 -5.96 -24.19 0.75
N VAL A 247 -6.01 -24.71 1.98
CA VAL A 247 -5.26 -25.89 2.40
C VAL A 247 -6.17 -26.80 3.21
N ASP A 248 -6.01 -28.08 2.98
CA ASP A 248 -6.63 -29.16 3.74
C ASP A 248 -5.61 -30.30 3.81
N ALA A 249 -5.05 -30.54 4.99
CA ALA A 249 -3.92 -31.43 5.18
C ALA A 249 -3.97 -32.14 6.52
N ASN A 250 -3.20 -33.20 6.69
CA ASN A 250 -2.92 -33.76 8.01
C ASN A 250 -1.77 -32.98 8.69
N PRO A 251 -1.63 -33.10 10.04
CA PRO A 251 -0.61 -32.35 10.77
C PRO A 251 0.84 -32.66 10.35
N ASN A 252 1.13 -33.88 9.88
CA ASN A 252 2.48 -34.23 9.45
C ASN A 252 2.84 -33.55 8.11
N ASP A 253 1.90 -33.49 7.17
CA ASP A 253 2.09 -32.77 5.93
C ASP A 253 2.27 -31.26 6.18
N ALA A 254 1.55 -30.72 7.16
CA ALA A 254 1.70 -29.33 7.58
C ALA A 254 3.11 -29.05 8.14
N ARG A 255 3.65 -29.92 9.00
CA ARG A 255 5.03 -29.84 9.51
C ARG A 255 6.05 -29.97 8.39
N ASN A 256 5.86 -30.93 7.48
CA ASN A 256 6.74 -31.13 6.34
C ASN A 256 6.76 -29.89 5.41
N TRP A 257 5.60 -29.27 5.18
CA TRP A 257 5.53 -28.02 4.42
C TRP A 257 6.37 -26.92 5.07
N PHE A 258 6.20 -26.72 6.38
CA PHE A 258 6.96 -25.71 7.11
C PHE A 258 8.47 -25.97 7.02
N GLU A 259 8.93 -27.17 7.30
CA GLU A 259 10.35 -27.53 7.29
C GLU A 259 10.98 -27.39 5.89
N GLN A 260 10.29 -27.85 4.85
CA GLN A 260 10.87 -27.91 3.50
C GLN A 260 10.77 -26.59 2.74
N LYS A 261 9.68 -25.84 2.90
CA LYS A 261 9.39 -24.66 2.07
C LYS A 261 9.47 -23.33 2.81
N THR A 262 9.40 -23.33 4.14
CA THR A 262 9.19 -22.10 4.91
C THR A 262 10.35 -21.78 5.83
N PHE A 263 10.81 -22.71 6.62
CA PHE A 263 11.76 -22.47 7.71
C PHE A 263 13.04 -21.76 7.24
N ASN A 264 13.69 -22.25 6.17
CA ASN A 264 14.93 -21.64 5.68
C ASN A 264 14.74 -20.22 5.15
N VAL A 265 13.62 -19.95 4.48
CA VAL A 265 13.28 -18.59 3.99
C VAL A 265 13.05 -17.64 5.16
N VAL A 266 12.32 -18.08 6.18
CA VAL A 266 12.09 -17.28 7.39
C VAL A 266 13.40 -17.03 8.12
N LYS A 267 14.22 -18.07 8.30
CA LYS A 267 15.54 -17.97 8.94
C LYS A 267 16.41 -16.94 8.24
N GLU A 268 16.52 -16.98 6.92
CA GLU A 268 17.27 -16.00 6.11
C GLU A 268 16.74 -14.57 6.36
N ARG A 269 15.44 -14.36 6.31
CA ARG A 269 14.81 -13.05 6.49
C ARG A 269 14.98 -12.50 7.91
N VAL A 270 14.80 -13.34 8.91
CA VAL A 270 14.94 -12.95 10.33
C VAL A 270 16.39 -12.68 10.72
N ASN A 271 17.33 -13.34 10.07
CA ASN A 271 18.75 -13.04 10.27
C ASN A 271 19.15 -11.65 9.78
N GLY A 272 18.42 -11.06 8.82
CA GLY A 272 18.75 -9.74 8.28
C GLY A 272 19.94 -9.78 7.29
N GLY A 273 20.61 -8.66 7.14
CA GLY A 273 21.78 -8.52 6.24
C GLY A 273 21.44 -8.09 4.81
N LEU A 274 20.15 -7.85 4.53
CA LEU A 274 19.68 -7.28 3.26
C LEU A 274 18.70 -6.14 3.54
N ALA A 275 19.18 -4.91 3.40
CA ALA A 275 18.36 -3.72 3.45
C ALA A 275 17.80 -3.41 2.05
N ASN A 276 16.48 -3.44 1.93
CA ASN A 276 15.78 -3.11 0.70
C ASN A 276 14.71 -2.03 0.99
N PRO A 277 15.02 -0.75 0.74
CA PRO A 277 14.09 0.34 0.99
C PRO A 277 12.79 0.19 0.20
N GLY A 278 11.66 0.47 0.85
CA GLY A 278 10.33 0.37 0.28
C GLY A 278 9.28 0.99 1.21
N THR A 279 8.01 0.64 1.01
CA THR A 279 6.88 1.15 1.79
C THR A 279 7.00 0.89 3.30
N ASN A 280 7.74 -0.13 3.71
CA ASN A 280 7.99 -0.45 5.11
C ASN A 280 8.91 0.55 5.83
N CYS A 281 9.64 1.41 5.09
CA CYS A 281 10.56 2.40 5.66
C CYS A 281 9.82 3.42 6.54
N ARG A 282 8.56 3.76 6.23
CA ARG A 282 7.70 4.62 7.05
C ARG A 282 7.58 4.13 8.51
N GLY A 283 7.51 2.84 8.73
CA GLY A 283 7.36 2.23 10.06
C GLY A 283 8.61 1.54 10.57
N CYS A 284 9.75 1.75 9.94
CA CYS A 284 11.00 1.12 10.32
C CYS A 284 11.69 1.90 11.43
N LYS A 285 11.94 1.27 12.57
CA LYS A 285 12.66 1.88 13.69
C LYS A 285 14.11 2.27 13.36
N ALA A 286 14.69 1.68 12.32
CA ALA A 286 16.07 1.92 11.90
C ALA A 286 16.18 2.79 10.63
N ASN A 287 15.10 3.43 10.17
CA ASN A 287 15.10 4.15 8.90
C ASN A 287 16.17 5.24 8.80
N ILE A 288 16.40 6.02 9.87
CA ILE A 288 17.43 7.08 9.92
C ILE A 288 18.85 6.51 9.79
N PHE A 289 19.07 5.27 10.23
CA PHE A 289 20.38 4.61 10.26
C PHE A 289 20.56 3.60 9.14
N CYS A 290 19.57 3.44 8.27
CA CYS A 290 19.61 2.47 7.19
C CYS A 290 20.70 2.83 6.17
N PRO A 291 21.66 1.93 5.88
CA PRO A 291 22.77 2.25 4.99
C PRO A 291 22.36 2.39 3.52
N THR A 292 21.19 1.88 3.15
CA THR A 292 20.68 1.86 1.77
C THR A 292 19.56 2.86 1.54
N LEU A 293 18.95 3.42 2.60
CA LEU A 293 17.90 4.44 2.49
C LEU A 293 18.56 5.82 2.44
N PRO A 294 18.41 6.59 1.36
CA PRO A 294 18.83 7.99 1.34
C PRO A 294 18.09 8.80 2.40
N VAL A 295 18.83 9.30 3.40
CA VAL A 295 18.31 10.22 4.43
C VAL A 295 18.73 11.63 4.04
N LYS A 296 17.77 12.50 3.71
CA LYS A 296 18.00 13.81 3.12
C LYS A 296 17.16 14.86 3.84
N PRO A 297 17.71 15.52 4.89
CA PRO A 297 17.01 16.58 5.62
C PRO A 297 16.55 17.69 4.68
N GLY A 298 15.28 18.10 4.81
CA GLY A 298 14.67 19.18 4.03
C GLY A 298 14.50 18.90 2.53
N ILE A 299 14.60 17.65 2.09
CA ILE A 299 14.48 17.31 0.65
C ILE A 299 13.11 17.70 0.09
N ILE A 300 12.06 17.63 0.89
CA ILE A 300 10.70 18.00 0.47
C ILE A 300 10.47 19.51 0.47
N GLY A 301 11.33 20.27 1.16
CA GLY A 301 11.30 21.73 1.17
C GLY A 301 10.28 22.35 2.12
N ILE A 302 9.63 21.56 2.97
CA ILE A 302 8.69 22.04 3.98
C ILE A 302 9.32 22.10 5.37
N THR A 303 8.77 22.97 6.23
CA THR A 303 9.18 23.12 7.63
C THR A 303 8.18 22.50 8.61
N SER A 304 7.02 22.12 8.11
CA SER A 304 5.96 21.48 8.89
C SER A 304 6.35 20.05 9.24
N TYR A 305 6.23 19.70 10.52
CA TYR A 305 6.44 18.34 10.97
C TYR A 305 5.13 17.55 10.88
N ALA A 306 5.12 16.43 10.18
CA ALA A 306 3.92 15.62 10.06
C ALA A 306 3.43 15.13 11.44
N PRO A 307 2.11 15.12 11.74
CA PRO A 307 1.59 14.72 13.06
C PRO A 307 1.87 13.25 13.39
N TRP A 308 2.02 12.42 12.38
CA TRP A 308 2.54 11.05 12.43
C TRP A 308 3.41 10.79 11.20
N PRO A 309 4.25 9.74 11.15
CA PRO A 309 5.05 9.42 9.98
C PRO A 309 4.17 9.25 8.75
N LYS A 310 4.38 10.06 7.72
CA LYS A 310 3.63 10.00 6.47
C LYS A 310 4.46 9.38 5.35
N SER A 311 3.79 8.85 4.35
CA SER A 311 4.41 8.35 3.13
C SER A 311 3.89 9.16 1.96
N TYR A 312 4.78 9.94 1.37
CA TYR A 312 4.51 10.75 0.18
C TYR A 312 4.74 9.94 -1.09
N SER A 313 3.81 10.04 -2.02
CA SER A 313 4.01 9.71 -3.43
C SER A 313 3.16 10.63 -4.29
N PRO A 314 3.53 10.84 -5.58
CA PRO A 314 2.73 11.67 -6.48
C PRO A 314 1.27 11.23 -6.62
N SER A 315 1.02 9.92 -6.68
CA SER A 315 -0.34 9.38 -6.76
C SER A 315 -1.18 9.68 -5.52
N LYS A 316 -0.60 9.61 -4.32
CA LYS A 316 -1.26 9.97 -3.07
C LYS A 316 -1.60 11.44 -3.01
N LEU A 317 -0.67 12.30 -3.44
CA LEU A 317 -0.91 13.73 -3.52
C LEU A 317 -2.04 14.05 -4.51
N ASN A 318 -2.10 13.38 -5.66
CA ASN A 318 -3.17 13.58 -6.64
C ASN A 318 -4.56 13.20 -6.07
N ILE A 319 -4.65 12.14 -5.26
CA ILE A 319 -5.90 11.81 -4.56
C ILE A 319 -6.25 12.91 -3.55
N TYR A 320 -5.27 13.38 -2.78
CA TYR A 320 -5.45 14.45 -1.79
C TYR A 320 -5.93 15.75 -2.43
N ARG A 321 -5.30 16.15 -3.54
CA ARG A 321 -5.67 17.37 -4.29
C ARG A 321 -7.10 17.33 -4.82
N LYS A 322 -7.60 16.16 -5.20
CA LYS A 322 -9.00 15.97 -5.61
C LYS A 322 -9.96 16.11 -4.43
N CYS A 323 -9.67 15.41 -3.34
CA CYS A 323 -10.45 15.47 -2.12
C CYS A 323 -9.62 14.95 -0.94
N PRO A 324 -9.22 15.81 0.03
CA PRO A 324 -8.50 15.37 1.23
C PRO A 324 -9.23 14.26 1.99
N ARG A 325 -10.56 14.30 2.05
CA ARG A 325 -11.36 13.24 2.70
C ARG A 325 -11.23 11.90 1.98
N GLN A 326 -11.26 11.89 0.64
CA GLN A 326 -11.03 10.67 -0.15
C GLN A 326 -9.64 10.07 0.15
N TYR A 327 -8.61 10.93 0.16
CA TYR A 327 -7.25 10.52 0.51
C TYR A 327 -7.22 9.88 1.92
N PHE A 328 -7.80 10.53 2.90
CA PHE A 328 -7.84 10.03 4.27
C PHE A 328 -8.47 8.64 4.38
N LEU A 329 -9.64 8.46 3.74
CA LEU A 329 -10.35 7.18 3.76
C LEU A 329 -9.56 6.06 3.08
N ILE A 330 -8.87 6.35 1.96
CA ILE A 330 -8.15 5.33 1.18
C ILE A 330 -6.74 5.08 1.72
N GLU A 331 -5.99 6.14 2.03
CA GLU A 331 -4.54 6.05 2.29
C GLU A 331 -4.20 6.02 3.78
N GLU A 332 -4.94 6.73 4.62
CA GLU A 332 -4.69 6.74 6.06
C GLU A 332 -5.52 5.69 6.80
N LEU A 333 -6.82 5.56 6.49
CA LEU A 333 -7.67 4.52 7.07
C LEU A 333 -7.58 3.18 6.32
N GLY A 334 -7.11 3.15 5.08
CA GLY A 334 -6.98 1.91 4.30
C GLY A 334 -8.32 1.26 3.90
N LEU A 335 -9.42 2.03 3.82
CA LEU A 335 -10.72 1.50 3.44
C LEU A 335 -10.69 1.03 1.98
N ARG A 336 -11.20 -0.16 1.74
CA ARG A 336 -11.29 -0.77 0.42
C ARG A 336 -12.74 -0.88 -0.03
N THR A 337 -12.95 -0.95 -1.34
CA THR A 337 -14.26 -1.10 -1.96
C THR A 337 -14.25 -2.25 -2.96
N LEU A 338 -15.43 -2.78 -3.26
CA LEU A 338 -15.59 -3.79 -4.33
C LEU A 338 -15.56 -3.17 -5.73
N ASN A 339 -15.95 -1.89 -5.83
CA ASN A 339 -16.06 -1.20 -7.11
C ASN A 339 -14.70 -0.60 -7.50
N GLU A 340 -13.87 -1.40 -8.11
CA GLU A 340 -12.65 -0.95 -8.80
C GLU A 340 -12.97 -0.75 -10.30
N SER A 341 -13.92 0.14 -10.63
CA SER A 341 -14.10 0.53 -12.03
C SER A 341 -12.91 1.41 -12.43
N THR A 342 -12.06 0.90 -13.28
CA THR A 342 -11.05 1.70 -13.98
C THR A 342 -11.71 2.36 -15.20
N SER A 343 -11.48 3.66 -15.40
CA SER A 343 -11.90 4.31 -16.64
C SER A 343 -11.11 3.73 -17.82
N GLN A 344 -11.64 3.85 -19.03
CA GLN A 344 -10.95 3.38 -20.24
C GLN A 344 -9.59 4.07 -20.41
N SER A 345 -9.48 5.35 -20.05
CA SER A 345 -8.21 6.10 -20.08
C SER A 345 -7.19 5.54 -19.09
N GLN A 346 -7.62 5.18 -17.87
CA GLN A 346 -6.76 4.54 -16.88
C GLN A 346 -6.31 3.15 -17.31
N GLN A 347 -7.24 2.34 -17.86
CA GLN A 347 -6.90 1.01 -18.39
C GLN A 347 -5.88 1.13 -19.52
N ARG A 348 -6.09 2.04 -20.47
CA ARG A 348 -5.14 2.33 -21.55
C ARG A 348 -3.77 2.71 -21.01
N GLY A 349 -3.73 3.66 -20.06
CA GLY A 349 -2.47 4.07 -19.43
C GLY A 349 -1.71 2.90 -18.83
N LEU A 350 -2.38 2.08 -18.01
CA LEU A 350 -1.78 0.89 -17.41
C LEU A 350 -1.23 -0.10 -18.44
N LEU A 351 -1.97 -0.37 -19.49
CA LEU A 351 -1.54 -1.27 -20.56
C LEU A 351 -0.31 -0.72 -21.31
N VAL A 352 -0.31 0.57 -21.66
CA VAL A 352 0.83 1.21 -22.32
C VAL A 352 2.09 1.13 -21.44
N HIS A 353 2.00 1.46 -20.14
CA HIS A 353 3.12 1.34 -19.21
C HIS A 353 3.63 -0.10 -19.12
N GLN A 354 2.74 -1.08 -18.95
CA GLN A 354 3.10 -2.49 -18.88
C GLN A 354 3.82 -2.98 -20.14
N TRP A 355 3.34 -2.57 -21.31
CA TRP A 355 3.96 -2.93 -22.58
C TRP A 355 5.36 -2.32 -22.70
N LEU A 356 5.52 -1.04 -22.37
CA LEU A 356 6.80 -0.33 -22.45
C LEU A 356 7.82 -0.88 -21.45
N GLU A 357 7.40 -1.18 -20.22
CA GLU A 357 8.24 -1.84 -19.22
C GLU A 357 8.83 -3.12 -19.77
N TYR A 358 7.98 -4.01 -20.31
CA TYR A 358 8.44 -5.29 -20.86
C TYR A 358 9.32 -5.10 -22.08
N ALA A 359 8.95 -4.20 -22.99
CA ALA A 359 9.71 -3.94 -24.21
C ALA A 359 11.11 -3.40 -23.93
N HIS A 360 11.23 -2.43 -23.01
CA HIS A 360 12.51 -1.81 -22.67
C HIS A 360 13.42 -2.71 -21.84
N ASN A 361 12.87 -3.60 -21.00
CA ASN A 361 13.69 -4.58 -20.25
C ASN A 361 14.50 -5.53 -21.15
N ARG A 362 14.20 -5.57 -22.45
CA ARG A 362 15.00 -6.33 -23.45
C ARG A 362 16.28 -5.58 -23.86
N ASN A 363 16.47 -4.33 -23.44
CA ASN A 363 17.59 -3.44 -23.88
C ASN A 363 17.66 -3.30 -25.41
N GLN A 364 16.51 -3.18 -26.05
CA GLN A 364 16.39 -3.06 -27.50
C GLN A 364 15.40 -1.94 -27.84
N LYS A 365 15.57 -1.35 -29.02
CA LYS A 365 14.60 -0.39 -29.54
C LYS A 365 13.26 -1.09 -29.78
N CYS A 366 12.18 -0.44 -29.33
CA CYS A 366 10.83 -0.89 -29.62
C CYS A 366 10.58 -0.92 -31.14
N GLN A 367 9.93 -1.97 -31.64
CA GLN A 367 9.63 -2.18 -33.06
C GLN A 367 8.14 -2.46 -33.28
N GLU A 368 7.63 -2.16 -34.47
CA GLU A 368 6.22 -2.48 -34.78
C GLU A 368 5.93 -3.98 -34.74
N SER A 369 6.92 -4.82 -35.05
CA SER A 369 6.84 -6.28 -34.87
C SER A 369 6.60 -6.72 -33.43
N ASP A 370 6.88 -5.88 -32.45
CA ASP A 370 6.60 -6.15 -31.03
C ASP A 370 5.10 -6.06 -30.74
N LEU A 371 4.34 -5.29 -31.53
CA LEU A 371 2.89 -5.14 -31.42
C LEU A 371 2.14 -6.20 -32.23
N ILE A 372 2.48 -6.33 -33.51
CA ILE A 372 1.73 -7.13 -34.48
C ILE A 372 2.69 -7.90 -35.37
N ILE A 373 2.42 -9.17 -35.61
CA ILE A 373 3.04 -10.00 -36.66
C ILE A 373 1.88 -10.61 -37.46
N GLU A 374 1.71 -10.20 -38.74
CA GLU A 374 0.79 -10.81 -39.69
C GLU A 374 -0.59 -11.16 -39.08
N ASP A 375 -1.38 -10.16 -38.73
CA ASP A 375 -2.71 -10.27 -38.09
C ASP A 375 -2.74 -10.92 -36.69
N ASN A 376 -1.61 -11.20 -36.11
CA ASN A 376 -1.47 -11.68 -34.72
C ASN A 376 -0.78 -10.66 -33.82
N LEU A 377 -0.97 -10.85 -32.49
CA LEU A 377 -0.23 -10.09 -31.50
C LEU A 377 1.28 -10.35 -31.61
N GLY A 378 2.07 -9.29 -31.60
CA GLY A 378 3.52 -9.32 -31.61
C GLY A 378 4.11 -9.93 -30.34
N GLU A 379 5.43 -10.10 -30.33
CA GLU A 379 6.16 -10.82 -29.27
C GLU A 379 5.85 -10.27 -27.87
N VAL A 380 5.94 -8.94 -27.69
CA VAL A 380 5.72 -8.30 -26.38
C VAL A 380 4.27 -8.50 -25.92
N SER A 381 3.31 -8.25 -26.78
CA SER A 381 1.88 -8.39 -26.45
C SER A 381 1.50 -9.84 -26.13
N LYS A 382 2.08 -10.83 -26.82
CA LYS A 382 1.91 -12.25 -26.49
C LYS A 382 2.46 -12.60 -25.11
N LYS A 383 3.64 -12.11 -24.78
CA LYS A 383 4.26 -12.35 -23.47
C LYS A 383 3.45 -11.76 -22.31
N LEU A 384 2.77 -10.64 -22.56
CA LEU A 384 1.88 -10.00 -21.59
C LEU A 384 0.48 -10.64 -21.55
N SER A 385 0.21 -11.63 -22.38
CA SER A 385 -1.11 -12.28 -22.52
C SER A 385 -2.23 -11.29 -22.88
N TRP A 386 -1.91 -10.31 -23.71
CA TRP A 386 -2.88 -9.32 -24.19
C TRP A 386 -3.95 -9.95 -25.09
N THR A 387 -5.12 -9.31 -25.08
CA THR A 387 -6.21 -9.57 -26.03
C THR A 387 -6.13 -8.60 -27.21
N ASN A 388 -6.90 -8.88 -28.28
CA ASN A 388 -7.04 -7.94 -29.40
C ASN A 388 -7.66 -6.60 -28.94
N GLN A 389 -8.54 -6.63 -27.94
CA GLN A 389 -9.12 -5.41 -27.37
C GLN A 389 -8.06 -4.54 -26.65
N ASP A 390 -7.14 -5.17 -25.92
CA ASP A 390 -6.03 -4.44 -25.27
C ASP A 390 -5.13 -3.77 -26.32
N LEU A 391 -4.87 -4.45 -27.43
CA LEU A 391 -4.13 -3.88 -28.56
C LEU A 391 -4.89 -2.72 -29.20
N GLU A 392 -6.19 -2.84 -29.42
CA GLU A 392 -7.01 -1.83 -30.07
C GLU A 392 -6.99 -0.51 -29.32
N ILE A 393 -7.15 -0.52 -27.98
CA ILE A 393 -7.14 0.69 -27.15
C ILE A 393 -5.76 1.31 -26.96
N THR A 394 -4.67 0.61 -27.25
CA THR A 394 -3.28 1.08 -26.99
C THR A 394 -2.48 1.33 -28.25
N ARG A 395 -2.89 0.73 -29.36
CA ARG A 395 -2.09 0.63 -30.60
C ARG A 395 -1.54 1.96 -31.11
N GLU A 396 -2.39 2.98 -31.23
CA GLU A 396 -1.99 4.27 -31.76
C GLU A 396 -0.95 4.95 -30.88
N TYR A 397 -1.11 4.86 -29.56
CA TYR A 397 -0.15 5.39 -28.59
C TYR A 397 1.21 4.69 -28.68
N LEU A 398 1.21 3.38 -28.74
CA LEU A 398 2.43 2.58 -28.83
C LEU A 398 3.17 2.80 -30.16
N ILE A 399 2.46 2.99 -31.27
CA ILE A 399 3.07 3.35 -32.55
C ILE A 399 3.77 4.69 -32.47
N GLN A 400 3.18 5.70 -31.81
CA GLN A 400 3.84 7.00 -31.62
C GLN A 400 5.12 6.87 -30.79
N HIS A 401 5.10 6.08 -29.70
CA HIS A 401 6.30 5.80 -28.93
C HIS A 401 7.36 5.05 -29.77
N ILE A 402 7.00 3.96 -30.47
CA ILE A 402 7.92 3.14 -31.26
C ILE A 402 8.69 3.98 -32.27
N LYS A 403 8.00 4.89 -32.98
CA LYS A 403 8.64 5.82 -33.93
C LYS A 403 9.71 6.70 -33.28
N ASN A 404 9.51 7.07 -32.02
CA ASN A 404 10.32 8.02 -31.28
C ASN A 404 11.12 7.41 -30.14
N CYS A 405 11.17 6.08 -30.02
CA CYS A 405 11.85 5.37 -28.95
C CYS A 405 13.34 5.76 -28.88
N SER A 406 13.77 6.28 -27.74
CA SER A 406 15.16 6.73 -27.49
C SER A 406 16.12 5.58 -27.16
N ILE A 407 15.59 4.40 -26.88
CA ILE A 407 16.37 3.22 -26.50
C ILE A 407 16.92 2.53 -27.76
N ASP A 408 18.17 2.13 -27.72
CA ASP A 408 18.84 1.36 -28.77
C ASP A 408 19.73 0.28 -28.13
N SER A 409 20.42 -0.52 -28.93
CA SER A 409 21.27 -1.62 -28.46
C SER A 409 22.44 -1.20 -27.57
N ASN A 410 22.80 0.07 -27.57
CA ASN A 410 23.89 0.62 -26.75
C ASN A 410 23.38 1.32 -25.49
N THR A 411 22.08 1.45 -25.35
CA THR A 411 21.42 2.13 -24.23
C THR A 411 21.26 1.13 -23.08
N ARG A 412 21.79 1.46 -21.90
CA ARG A 412 21.55 0.68 -20.68
C ARG A 412 20.27 1.20 -20.03
N VAL A 413 19.37 0.29 -19.69
CA VAL A 413 18.02 0.60 -19.23
C VAL A 413 17.70 -0.15 -17.94
N VAL A 414 16.95 0.49 -17.05
CA VAL A 414 16.20 -0.15 -15.97
C VAL A 414 14.81 0.50 -15.91
N THR A 415 13.77 -0.31 -15.70
CA THR A 415 12.39 0.16 -15.68
C THR A 415 11.79 0.00 -14.29
N GLU A 416 10.77 0.80 -13.98
CA GLU A 416 9.94 0.67 -12.77
C GLU A 416 10.74 0.56 -11.47
N VAL A 417 11.86 1.28 -11.37
CA VAL A 417 12.73 1.27 -10.19
C VAL A 417 12.08 1.99 -9.03
N GLU A 418 11.99 1.35 -7.88
CA GLU A 418 11.51 2.00 -6.67
C GLU A 418 12.61 2.92 -6.10
N VAL A 419 12.32 4.23 -6.08
CA VAL A 419 13.19 5.26 -5.48
C VAL A 419 12.55 5.73 -4.20
N ILE A 420 13.22 5.45 -3.08
CA ILE A 420 12.74 5.79 -1.73
C ILE A 420 13.76 6.69 -1.07
N ALA A 421 13.29 7.73 -0.38
CA ALA A 421 14.11 8.59 0.47
C ALA A 421 13.37 8.92 1.76
N LEU A 422 14.08 9.33 2.79
CA LEU A 422 13.53 9.84 4.05
C LEU A 422 13.91 11.29 4.23
N ASP A 423 12.90 12.12 4.50
CA ASP A 423 13.09 13.46 5.03
C ASP A 423 12.89 13.42 6.56
N PRO A 424 13.98 13.43 7.35
CA PRO A 424 13.86 13.35 8.80
C PRO A 424 13.34 14.65 9.44
N ASP A 425 13.45 15.81 8.76
CA ASP A 425 13.00 17.09 9.28
C ASP A 425 11.47 17.19 9.29
N SER A 426 10.81 16.51 8.37
CA SER A 426 9.34 16.46 8.28
C SER A 426 8.74 15.09 8.71
N ASP A 427 9.57 14.08 8.96
CA ASP A 427 9.19 12.67 9.22
C ASP A 427 8.35 12.07 8.07
N ILE A 428 8.80 12.35 6.83
CA ILE A 428 8.12 11.89 5.63
C ILE A 428 9.02 10.92 4.86
N THR A 429 8.52 9.71 4.62
CA THR A 429 9.11 8.78 3.67
C THR A 429 8.58 9.09 2.27
N ILE A 430 9.49 9.35 1.34
CA ILE A 430 9.19 9.74 -0.04
C ILE A 430 9.36 8.52 -0.91
N GLY A 431 8.39 8.23 -1.78
CA GLY A 431 8.46 7.14 -2.72
C GLY A 431 7.94 7.53 -4.10
N THR A 432 8.71 7.19 -5.12
CA THR A 432 8.29 7.30 -6.52
C THR A 432 8.93 6.18 -7.34
N ARG A 433 8.44 6.03 -8.56
CA ARG A 433 8.92 5.01 -9.49
C ARG A 433 8.99 5.61 -10.88
N PRO A 434 10.21 5.93 -11.38
CA PRO A 434 10.38 6.33 -12.78
C PRO A 434 9.92 5.22 -13.71
N ASP A 435 9.24 5.56 -14.76
CA ASP A 435 8.85 4.59 -15.79
C ASP A 435 10.10 3.98 -16.44
N ILE A 436 11.12 4.81 -16.71
CA ILE A 436 12.39 4.37 -17.30
C ILE A 436 13.56 5.22 -16.74
N LEU A 437 14.63 4.53 -16.34
CA LEU A 437 15.96 5.14 -16.20
C LEU A 437 16.87 4.57 -17.27
N TYR A 438 17.59 5.44 -18.00
CA TYR A 438 18.53 4.98 -19.02
C TYR A 438 19.72 5.93 -19.15
N VAL A 439 20.87 5.38 -19.58
CA VAL A 439 22.08 6.17 -19.84
C VAL A 439 22.36 6.18 -21.34
N LYS A 440 22.52 7.38 -21.89
CA LYS A 440 22.87 7.63 -23.29
C LYS A 440 23.80 8.84 -23.37
N ASN A 441 24.91 8.74 -24.09
CA ASN A 441 25.89 9.85 -24.27
C ASN A 441 26.30 10.48 -22.92
N ASP A 442 26.71 9.67 -21.95
CA ASP A 442 27.14 10.07 -20.61
C ASP A 442 26.10 10.87 -19.80
N THR A 443 24.82 10.82 -20.20
CA THR A 443 23.71 11.44 -19.49
C THR A 443 22.74 10.37 -19.00
N LEU A 444 22.40 10.42 -17.70
CA LEU A 444 21.33 9.65 -17.10
C LEU A 444 20.01 10.37 -17.34
N PHE A 445 19.08 9.70 -17.95
CA PHE A 445 17.72 10.16 -18.15
C PHE A 445 16.76 9.47 -17.18
N TRP A 446 16.02 10.27 -16.43
CA TRP A 446 14.86 9.85 -15.66
C TRP A 446 13.60 10.23 -16.43
N ARG A 447 12.93 9.25 -17.02
CA ARG A 447 11.76 9.50 -17.87
C ARG A 447 10.47 9.08 -17.18
N GLU A 448 9.53 10.01 -17.14
CA GLU A 448 8.14 9.81 -16.81
C GLU A 448 7.31 9.80 -18.11
N LEU A 449 6.37 8.90 -18.22
CA LEU A 449 5.54 8.73 -19.42
C LEU A 449 4.06 8.99 -19.07
N LYS A 450 3.37 9.71 -19.95
CA LYS A 450 1.93 9.93 -19.82
C LYS A 450 1.23 9.77 -21.16
N THR A 451 0.13 9.02 -21.16
CA THR A 451 -0.80 8.93 -22.26
C THR A 451 -1.91 9.96 -22.11
N THR A 452 -2.21 10.70 -23.15
CA THR A 452 -3.27 11.72 -23.15
C THR A 452 -4.06 11.67 -24.45
N GLY A 453 -5.32 12.08 -24.44
CA GLY A 453 -6.12 12.21 -25.66
C GLY A 453 -5.61 13.31 -26.57
N ASN A 454 -5.04 14.39 -26.01
CA ASN A 454 -4.48 15.51 -26.75
C ASN A 454 -3.29 16.10 -25.98
N ILE A 455 -2.21 16.43 -26.69
CA ILE A 455 -1.04 17.11 -26.13
C ILE A 455 -1.23 18.61 -26.24
N LYS A 456 -1.42 19.28 -25.10
CA LYS A 456 -1.56 20.74 -25.05
C LYS A 456 -0.19 21.41 -25.15
N ASP A 457 -0.15 22.53 -25.84
CA ASP A 457 1.05 23.37 -25.91
C ASP A 457 1.00 24.40 -24.78
N ILE A 458 1.47 24.00 -23.61
CA ILE A 458 1.69 24.84 -22.43
C ILE A 458 3.18 25.07 -22.22
N GLU A 459 3.53 26.10 -21.45
CA GLU A 459 4.92 26.36 -21.07
C GLU A 459 5.52 25.17 -20.30
N ASN A 460 6.76 24.83 -20.57
CA ASN A 460 7.40 23.65 -19.99
C ASN A 460 7.41 23.65 -18.47
N ASP A 461 7.55 24.82 -17.84
CA ASP A 461 7.61 24.91 -16.38
C ASP A 461 6.25 24.67 -15.71
N LEU A 462 5.13 24.84 -16.40
CA LEU A 462 3.79 24.55 -15.89
C LEU A 462 3.55 23.05 -15.73
N PHE A 463 4.32 22.19 -16.42
CA PHE A 463 4.22 20.75 -16.22
C PHE A 463 4.60 20.30 -14.81
N PHE A 464 5.45 21.06 -14.09
CA PHE A 464 5.76 20.77 -12.69
C PHE A 464 4.55 20.91 -11.76
N GLU A 465 3.63 21.81 -12.09
CA GLU A 465 2.41 22.03 -11.32
C GLU A 465 1.35 20.95 -11.62
N VAL A 466 1.30 20.52 -12.90
CA VAL A 466 0.35 19.49 -13.35
C VAL A 466 0.77 18.09 -12.88
N TYR A 467 2.06 17.78 -12.99
CA TYR A 467 2.60 16.46 -12.73
C TYR A 467 3.55 16.46 -11.52
N PRO A 468 3.08 16.23 -10.29
CA PRO A 468 3.91 16.31 -9.07
C PRO A 468 5.08 15.32 -9.05
N GLN A 469 5.07 14.29 -9.89
CA GLN A 469 6.22 13.40 -10.06
C GLN A 469 7.44 14.08 -10.68
N LEU A 470 7.26 15.11 -11.50
CA LEU A 470 8.37 15.79 -12.18
C LEU A 470 9.24 16.62 -11.23
N PRO A 471 8.69 17.55 -10.41
CA PRO A 471 9.50 18.27 -9.42
C PRO A 471 10.12 17.32 -8.40
N LEU A 472 9.41 16.23 -8.03
CA LEU A 472 9.95 15.20 -7.17
C LEU A 472 11.14 14.48 -7.82
N ALA A 473 11.02 14.08 -9.09
CA ALA A 473 12.10 13.42 -9.84
C ALA A 473 13.37 14.29 -9.90
N VAL A 474 13.22 15.60 -10.22
CA VAL A 474 14.35 16.55 -10.21
C VAL A 474 15.01 16.60 -8.82
N LYS A 475 14.21 16.66 -7.75
CA LYS A 475 14.73 16.71 -6.38
C LYS A 475 15.49 15.44 -6.00
N LEU A 476 14.91 14.27 -6.26
CA LEU A 476 15.52 12.99 -5.91
C LEU A 476 16.78 12.74 -6.75
N ALA A 477 16.76 13.06 -8.03
CA ALA A 477 17.90 12.93 -8.93
C ALA A 477 19.05 13.85 -8.51
N ALA A 478 18.80 15.14 -8.33
CA ALA A 478 19.81 16.11 -7.89
C ALA A 478 20.42 15.82 -6.50
N ASN A 479 19.72 15.06 -5.66
CA ASN A 479 20.17 14.67 -4.32
C ASN A 479 20.73 13.24 -4.24
N ASN A 480 21.00 12.60 -5.38
CA ASN A 480 21.57 11.23 -5.45
C ASN A 480 20.74 10.21 -4.66
N CYS A 481 19.42 10.21 -4.84
CA CYS A 481 18.51 9.27 -4.17
C CYS A 481 18.24 7.99 -4.98
N ILE A 482 18.74 7.89 -6.21
CA ILE A 482 18.60 6.66 -7.03
C ILE A 482 19.44 5.54 -6.39
N PRO A 483 18.87 4.34 -6.16
CA PRO A 483 19.59 3.26 -5.50
C PRO A 483 20.83 2.81 -6.27
N LYS A 484 21.98 2.65 -5.57
CA LYS A 484 23.28 2.29 -6.15
C LYS A 484 23.23 1.06 -7.05
N GLN A 485 22.49 0.04 -6.65
CA GLN A 485 22.34 -1.20 -7.42
C GLN A 485 21.80 -0.99 -8.83
N HIS A 486 20.99 0.06 -9.05
CA HIS A 486 20.48 0.42 -10.37
C HIS A 486 21.48 1.28 -11.14
N LEU A 487 22.18 2.19 -10.45
CA LEU A 487 23.24 2.99 -11.04
C LEU A 487 24.40 2.11 -11.54
N GLU A 488 24.75 1.06 -10.81
CA GLU A 488 25.79 0.09 -11.21
C GLU A 488 25.42 -0.63 -12.52
N LYS A 489 24.13 -0.95 -12.73
CA LYS A 489 23.63 -1.53 -13.98
C LYS A 489 23.66 -0.53 -15.14
N LEU A 490 23.38 0.74 -14.85
CA LEU A 490 23.36 1.82 -15.84
C LEU A 490 24.75 2.31 -16.24
N GLY A 491 25.74 2.19 -15.34
CA GLY A 491 27.12 2.60 -15.55
C GLY A 491 27.35 4.07 -15.24
N SER A 492 28.51 4.62 -15.69
CA SER A 492 28.91 6.00 -15.42
C SER A 492 28.13 7.00 -16.28
N PHE A 493 27.86 8.16 -15.72
CA PHE A 493 27.28 9.33 -16.37
C PHE A 493 27.81 10.59 -15.67
N THR A 494 27.72 11.72 -16.36
CA THR A 494 28.18 13.03 -15.86
C THR A 494 27.02 13.99 -15.59
N ASN A 495 25.91 13.82 -16.32
CA ASN A 495 24.74 14.70 -16.23
C ASN A 495 23.49 13.89 -15.91
N ILE A 496 22.50 14.54 -15.31
CA ILE A 496 21.17 13.95 -15.05
C ILE A 496 20.08 14.85 -15.64
N VAL A 497 19.18 14.26 -16.40
CA VAL A 497 18.06 14.92 -17.03
C VAL A 497 16.77 14.21 -16.64
N VAL A 498 15.76 14.95 -16.20
CA VAL A 498 14.39 14.46 -16.04
C VAL A 498 13.62 14.75 -17.31
N GLU A 499 12.88 13.78 -17.80
CA GLU A 499 12.07 13.90 -19.01
C GLU A 499 10.61 13.54 -18.75
N LEU A 500 9.72 14.26 -19.40
CA LEU A 500 8.31 13.90 -19.56
C LEU A 500 8.06 13.50 -21.01
N GLU A 501 7.66 12.26 -21.22
CA GLU A 501 7.19 11.78 -22.51
C GLU A 501 5.67 11.80 -22.54
N LEU A 502 5.10 12.64 -23.41
CA LEU A 502 3.67 12.73 -23.67
C LEU A 502 3.34 12.00 -24.97
N ILE A 503 2.39 11.09 -24.92
CA ILE A 503 1.94 10.28 -26.04
C ILE A 503 0.44 10.46 -26.23
N SER A 504 0.04 10.91 -27.42
CA SER A 504 -1.36 10.89 -27.89
C SER A 504 -1.49 10.02 -29.16
N PRO A 505 -2.68 9.75 -29.65
CA PRO A 505 -2.85 8.93 -30.87
C PRO A 505 -2.13 9.50 -32.08
N ASP A 506 -2.00 10.81 -32.18
CA ASP A 506 -1.49 11.56 -33.32
C ASP A 506 -0.17 12.30 -33.07
N ARG A 507 0.21 12.49 -31.81
CA ARG A 507 1.39 13.28 -31.43
C ARG A 507 2.25 12.58 -30.38
N HIS A 508 3.53 12.93 -30.43
CA HIS A 508 4.54 12.58 -29.43
C HIS A 508 5.33 13.83 -29.06
N LYS A 509 5.56 14.06 -27.77
CA LYS A 509 6.35 15.19 -27.28
C LYS A 509 7.22 14.73 -26.11
N VAL A 510 8.50 15.09 -26.13
CA VAL A 510 9.40 14.93 -24.98
C VAL A 510 9.83 16.29 -24.51
N ILE A 511 9.76 16.51 -23.21
CA ILE A 511 10.16 17.73 -22.54
C ILE A 511 11.23 17.34 -21.52
N SER A 512 12.32 18.11 -21.47
CA SER A 512 13.49 17.74 -20.66
C SER A 512 13.89 18.88 -19.73
N TRP A 513 14.33 18.53 -18.52
CA TRP A 513 14.85 19.43 -17.50
C TRP A 513 16.19 18.92 -17.00
N ASP A 514 17.20 19.78 -17.13
CA ASP A 514 18.55 19.52 -16.63
C ASP A 514 18.58 19.67 -15.11
N CYS A 515 18.91 18.58 -14.40
CA CYS A 515 18.94 18.55 -12.95
C CYS A 515 20.12 19.32 -12.35
N ASP A 516 21.16 19.67 -13.11
CA ASP A 516 22.28 20.49 -12.66
C ASP A 516 21.99 21.99 -12.77
N ASN A 517 20.90 22.35 -13.47
CA ASN A 517 20.47 23.74 -13.63
C ASN A 517 19.80 24.24 -12.34
N SER A 518 20.43 25.20 -11.65
CA SER A 518 19.92 25.78 -10.40
C SER A 518 18.54 26.41 -10.52
N LYS A 519 18.17 26.98 -11.67
CA LYS A 519 16.82 27.53 -11.89
C LYS A 519 15.77 26.44 -11.93
N VAL A 520 16.07 25.31 -12.60
CA VAL A 520 15.20 24.13 -12.65
C VAL A 520 15.03 23.56 -11.24
N GLN A 521 16.14 23.37 -10.51
CA GLN A 521 16.09 22.88 -9.13
C GLN A 521 15.25 23.78 -8.22
N ASN A 522 15.47 25.11 -8.26
CA ASN A 522 14.75 26.07 -7.42
C ASN A 522 13.24 26.08 -7.75
N LYS A 523 12.89 26.04 -9.04
CA LYS A 523 11.49 25.98 -9.47
C LYS A 523 10.83 24.68 -8.99
N ALA A 524 11.47 23.54 -9.22
CA ALA A 524 10.98 22.25 -8.75
C ALA A 524 10.82 22.22 -7.23
N TRP A 525 11.75 22.82 -6.50
CA TRP A 525 11.73 22.91 -5.04
C TRP A 525 10.54 23.71 -4.52
N SER A 526 10.33 24.91 -5.06
CA SER A 526 9.24 25.78 -4.60
C SER A 526 7.87 25.14 -4.86
N ILE A 527 7.68 24.56 -6.04
CA ILE A 527 6.41 23.90 -6.41
C ILE A 527 6.17 22.65 -5.54
N LEU A 528 7.19 21.82 -5.36
CA LEU A 528 7.03 20.62 -4.51
C LEU A 528 6.68 20.99 -3.07
N ALA A 529 7.38 21.97 -2.48
CA ALA A 529 7.12 22.44 -1.14
C ALA A 529 5.68 22.98 -1.00
N GLU A 530 5.24 23.81 -1.92
CA GLU A 530 3.87 24.35 -1.93
C GLU A 530 2.81 23.25 -2.03
N GLN A 531 3.01 22.28 -2.93
CA GLN A 531 2.09 21.16 -3.11
C GLN A 531 1.97 20.25 -1.90
N VAL A 532 3.07 20.08 -1.16
CA VAL A 532 3.17 19.08 -0.09
C VAL A 532 2.86 19.64 1.30
N ASP A 533 3.11 20.93 1.55
CA ASP A 533 3.03 21.53 2.88
C ASP A 533 1.65 21.37 3.53
N HIS A 534 0.59 21.68 2.81
CA HIS A 534 -0.78 21.52 3.30
C HIS A 534 -1.12 20.05 3.57
N TRP A 535 -0.76 19.14 2.65
CA TRP A 535 -0.97 17.70 2.83
C TRP A 535 -0.21 17.17 4.06
N ALA A 536 1.03 17.62 4.26
CA ALA A 536 1.88 17.13 5.35
C ALA A 536 1.31 17.48 6.72
N SER A 537 0.80 18.69 6.89
CA SER A 537 0.28 19.23 8.15
C SER A 537 -1.21 18.95 8.38
N ASP A 538 -1.97 18.53 7.37
CA ASP A 538 -3.41 18.30 7.50
C ASP A 538 -3.72 17.16 8.47
N THR A 539 -4.61 17.44 9.41
CA THR A 539 -5.15 16.50 10.41
C THR A 539 -6.66 16.37 10.34
N LEU A 540 -7.33 17.26 9.61
CA LEU A 540 -8.78 17.33 9.52
C LEU A 540 -9.32 16.59 8.30
N PHE A 541 -8.57 16.63 7.20
CA PHE A 541 -8.96 16.01 5.92
C PHE A 541 -10.40 16.36 5.52
N ALA A 542 -10.73 17.66 5.60
CA ALA A 542 -12.04 18.13 5.18
C ALA A 542 -12.26 17.86 3.67
N PRO A 543 -13.47 17.53 3.24
CA PRO A 543 -13.74 17.39 1.81
C PRO A 543 -13.46 18.71 1.08
N SER A 544 -13.07 18.63 -0.20
CA SER A 544 -12.96 19.83 -1.05
C SER A 544 -14.34 20.49 -1.23
N SER A 545 -14.37 21.77 -1.59
CA SER A 545 -15.61 22.52 -1.79
C SER A 545 -16.55 21.95 -2.87
N ASN A 546 -15.98 21.28 -3.88
CA ASN A 546 -16.72 20.57 -4.92
C ASN A 546 -16.12 19.16 -5.12
N PRO A 547 -16.37 18.23 -4.18
CA PRO A 547 -15.72 16.93 -4.25
C PRO A 547 -16.30 16.09 -5.39
N PRO A 548 -15.48 15.34 -6.13
CA PRO A 548 -15.93 14.50 -7.23
C PRO A 548 -16.61 13.22 -6.72
N CYS A 549 -17.67 13.34 -5.90
CA CYS A 549 -18.32 12.21 -5.24
C CYS A 549 -18.87 11.16 -6.21
N ASN A 550 -19.30 11.56 -7.41
CA ASN A 550 -19.79 10.62 -8.42
C ASN A 550 -18.74 9.60 -8.87
N TRP A 551 -17.47 9.97 -8.81
CA TRP A 551 -16.33 9.15 -9.20
C TRP A 551 -15.53 8.63 -7.98
N CYS A 552 -15.98 8.94 -6.77
CA CYS A 552 -15.28 8.55 -5.56
C CYS A 552 -15.50 7.07 -5.24
N LYS A 553 -14.42 6.30 -5.20
CA LYS A 553 -14.46 4.85 -4.90
C LYS A 553 -15.03 4.54 -3.51
N VAL A 554 -14.86 5.43 -2.55
CA VAL A 554 -15.27 5.25 -1.14
C VAL A 554 -16.50 6.06 -0.75
N LYS A 555 -17.26 6.58 -1.72
CA LYS A 555 -18.44 7.42 -1.46
C LYS A 555 -19.48 6.75 -0.54
N ASP A 556 -19.64 5.44 -0.66
CA ASP A 556 -20.65 4.67 0.10
C ASP A 556 -20.34 4.60 1.61
N TYR A 557 -19.12 4.97 2.00
CA TYR A 557 -18.66 4.99 3.40
C TYR A 557 -18.43 6.41 3.90
N CYS A 558 -18.39 7.39 2.99
CA CYS A 558 -18.07 8.77 3.33
C CYS A 558 -19.30 9.48 3.92
N GLU A 559 -19.18 9.97 5.15
CA GLU A 559 -20.24 10.74 5.81
C GLU A 559 -20.59 12.04 5.10
N PHE A 560 -19.71 12.53 4.24
CA PHE A 560 -19.91 13.76 3.45
C PHE A 560 -20.48 13.52 2.05
N SER A 561 -20.61 12.29 1.59
CA SER A 561 -21.03 11.97 0.20
C SER A 561 -22.44 12.44 -0.16
N ASN A 562 -23.30 12.61 0.83
CA ASN A 562 -24.71 13.05 0.66
C ASN A 562 -24.94 14.51 1.06
N GLN A 563 -23.89 15.25 1.42
CA GLN A 563 -24.01 16.60 2.00
C GLN A 563 -24.11 17.71 0.95
N ALA A 564 -23.90 17.44 -0.32
CA ALA A 564 -24.10 18.43 -1.41
C ALA A 564 -25.52 19.03 -1.47
N GLN A 565 -26.44 18.63 -0.56
CA GLN A 565 -27.83 19.10 -0.53
C GLN A 565 -28.36 19.53 0.86
N VAL A 566 -27.55 19.64 1.89
CA VAL A 566 -28.05 19.90 3.26
C VAL A 566 -27.27 21.01 3.98
N THR A 567 -26.94 22.07 3.28
CA THR A 567 -26.45 23.30 3.90
C THR A 567 -27.45 24.41 3.71
N ALA A 568 -27.82 25.10 4.79
CA ALA A 568 -28.57 26.35 4.72
C ALA A 568 -27.61 27.52 4.88
N ASP A 569 -27.73 28.51 4.01
CA ASP A 569 -27.05 29.77 4.16
C ASP A 569 -27.91 30.67 5.06
N ILE A 570 -27.43 30.92 6.26
CA ILE A 570 -28.07 31.84 7.20
C ILE A 570 -27.04 32.96 7.49
N ASP A 571 -27.28 34.15 6.97
CA ASP A 571 -26.43 35.33 7.15
C ASP A 571 -24.94 35.14 6.71
N GLY A 572 -24.70 34.39 5.63
CA GLY A 572 -23.35 34.12 5.13
C GLY A 572 -22.58 33.03 5.88
N LEU A 573 -23.26 32.32 6.79
CA LEU A 573 -22.76 31.14 7.46
C LEU A 573 -23.47 29.91 6.87
N GLN A 574 -22.70 28.95 6.37
CA GLN A 574 -23.25 27.65 6.02
C GLN A 574 -23.33 26.77 7.27
N ILE A 575 -24.51 26.30 7.56
CA ILE A 575 -24.79 25.40 8.69
C ILE A 575 -25.11 24.02 8.14
N ASP A 576 -24.42 23.00 8.64
CA ASP A 576 -24.85 21.62 8.44
C ASP A 576 -26.15 21.36 9.21
N LEU A 577 -27.23 21.18 8.47
CA LEU A 577 -28.56 20.99 9.06
C LEU A 577 -28.72 19.63 9.79
N LYS A 578 -27.79 18.69 9.62
CA LYS A 578 -27.80 17.40 10.35
C LYS A 578 -27.09 17.49 11.68
N THR A 579 -25.97 18.20 11.75
CA THR A 579 -25.14 18.28 12.96
C THR A 579 -25.34 19.59 13.72
N GLY A 580 -25.88 20.63 13.06
CA GLY A 580 -25.98 21.98 13.62
C GLY A 580 -24.66 22.71 13.70
N GLU A 581 -23.57 22.14 13.15
CA GLU A 581 -22.27 22.78 13.13
C GLU A 581 -22.19 23.87 12.07
N ILE A 582 -21.59 24.99 12.44
CA ILE A 582 -21.33 26.11 11.52
C ILE A 582 -20.12 25.76 10.68
N ILE A 583 -20.34 25.56 9.39
CA ILE A 583 -19.26 25.43 8.40
C ILE A 583 -19.00 26.84 7.87
N GLU A 584 -17.91 27.45 8.28
CA GLU A 584 -17.48 28.75 7.75
C GLU A 584 -17.03 28.60 6.29
N LEU A 585 -17.98 28.69 5.36
CA LEU A 585 -17.69 28.81 3.94
C LEU A 585 -18.11 30.20 3.50
N LYS A 586 -17.19 31.06 3.08
CA LYS A 586 -17.54 32.26 2.32
C LYS A 586 -18.30 31.83 1.06
N PRO A 587 -19.38 32.56 0.67
CA PRO A 587 -20.12 32.21 -0.54
C PRO A 587 -19.17 32.13 -1.72
N ALA A 588 -19.28 31.06 -2.49
CA ALA A 588 -18.48 30.82 -3.68
C ALA A 588 -18.72 31.93 -4.72
N GLN A 589 -17.89 32.95 -4.68
CA GLN A 589 -17.64 33.77 -5.84
C GLN A 589 -16.73 32.94 -6.73
N ASN A 590 -17.20 32.60 -7.91
CA ASN A 590 -16.53 31.88 -9.00
C ASN A 590 -15.28 31.10 -8.57
N LEU A 591 -15.39 29.79 -8.48
CA LEU A 591 -14.31 28.85 -8.09
C LEU A 591 -12.97 29.11 -8.81
N LYS A 592 -13.00 29.81 -9.97
CA LYS A 592 -11.82 30.21 -10.74
C LYS A 592 -10.96 31.28 -10.04
N ASP A 593 -11.54 32.07 -9.15
CA ASP A 593 -10.89 33.24 -8.55
C ASP A 593 -10.61 33.08 -7.03
N ASP A 594 -10.94 31.95 -6.43
CA ASP A 594 -10.64 31.73 -5.02
C ASP A 594 -9.20 31.25 -4.84
N GLU A 595 -8.29 32.18 -4.53
CA GLU A 595 -6.87 31.92 -4.27
C GLU A 595 -6.63 30.77 -3.27
N ARG A 596 -7.57 30.50 -2.37
CA ARG A 596 -7.45 29.41 -1.37
C ARG A 596 -7.73 28.06 -1.99
N VAL A 597 -8.67 27.96 -2.94
CA VAL A 597 -8.95 26.74 -3.69
C VAL A 597 -7.80 26.45 -4.64
N ILE A 598 -7.31 27.48 -5.34
CA ILE A 598 -6.13 27.41 -6.20
C ILE A 598 -4.91 26.97 -5.38
N LYS A 599 -4.69 27.56 -4.21
CA LYS A 599 -3.61 27.21 -3.29
C LYS A 599 -3.77 25.82 -2.68
N ALA A 600 -4.98 25.43 -2.28
CA ALA A 600 -5.28 24.09 -1.75
C ALA A 600 -5.13 22.98 -2.80
N LEU A 601 -5.39 23.30 -4.07
CA LEU A 601 -5.17 22.40 -5.20
C LEU A 601 -3.71 22.41 -5.68
N GLY A 602 -2.86 23.33 -5.18
CA GLY A 602 -1.49 23.49 -5.63
C GLY A 602 -1.37 23.85 -7.10
N LEU A 603 -2.36 24.57 -7.64
CA LEU A 603 -2.40 25.01 -9.03
C LEU A 603 -2.18 26.53 -9.09
N SER A 604 -1.42 27.02 -10.09
CA SER A 604 -1.38 28.45 -10.37
C SER A 604 -2.65 28.87 -11.13
N ALA A 605 -3.04 30.13 -10.98
CA ALA A 605 -4.20 30.69 -11.68
C ALA A 605 -4.13 30.53 -13.21
N SER A 606 -2.93 30.52 -13.78
CA SER A 606 -2.69 30.35 -15.22
C SER A 606 -3.02 28.95 -15.75
N ILE A 607 -3.09 27.92 -14.87
CA ILE A 607 -3.46 26.56 -15.29
C ILE A 607 -4.98 26.39 -15.32
N MET A 608 -5.71 27.06 -14.44
CA MET A 608 -7.17 26.96 -14.38
C MET A 608 -7.86 27.49 -15.64
N GLU A 609 -7.28 28.48 -16.33
CA GLU A 609 -7.79 28.99 -17.61
C GLU A 609 -7.64 27.99 -18.76
N ASN A 610 -6.74 26.99 -18.62
CA ASN A 610 -6.43 26.01 -19.65
C ASN A 610 -7.06 24.63 -19.41
N ILE A 611 -7.74 24.42 -18.28
CA ILE A 611 -8.44 23.15 -17.97
C ILE A 611 -9.91 23.31 -18.40
N GLN A 612 -10.28 22.71 -19.54
CA GLN A 612 -11.68 22.58 -19.91
C GLN A 612 -12.33 21.42 -19.14
N GLU A 613 -13.65 21.51 -18.92
CA GLU A 613 -14.43 20.56 -18.09
C GLU A 613 -14.36 19.08 -18.53
N ASP A 614 -13.89 18.81 -19.77
CA ASP A 614 -13.81 17.46 -20.35
C ASP A 614 -12.42 16.82 -20.27
N ASP A 615 -11.41 17.52 -19.72
CA ASP A 615 -10.05 16.98 -19.65
C ASP A 615 -9.82 16.25 -18.32
N GLU A 616 -9.99 14.94 -18.32
CA GLU A 616 -9.48 14.07 -17.26
C GLU A 616 -7.97 14.25 -17.16
N ILE A 617 -7.46 14.70 -16.00
CA ILE A 617 -6.02 14.70 -15.71
C ILE A 617 -5.57 13.24 -15.78
N PRO A 618 -4.68 12.85 -16.70
CA PRO A 618 -4.26 11.45 -16.79
C PRO A 618 -3.50 11.05 -15.52
N PHE A 619 -3.84 9.90 -15.00
CA PHE A 619 -3.19 9.27 -13.84
C PHE A 619 -1.82 8.72 -14.18
#